data_8cf7793241b67b3a0517fe95085249f7
#
_entry.id   8cf7793241b67b3a0517fe95085249f7
#
_cell.length_a   1.000
_cell.length_b   1.000
_cell.length_c   1.000
_cell.angle_alpha   90.00
_cell.angle_beta   90.00
_cell.angle_gamma   90.00
#
_symmetry.space_group_name_H-M   'P 1'
#
loop_
_entity.id
_entity.type
_entity.pdbx_description
1 polymer ?
#
loop_
_entity_poly.entity_id
_entity_poly.type
_entity_poly.pdbx_seq_one_letter_code
_entity_poly.pdbx_strand_id
1 'polypeptide(L)'
;MTKDVTDPSEYSVPSASVEPPKAGRRPGRPSGAQHGEPRALLLDVALVLFARQGIMETTLGAIAREAGVTPAMVHYYFKTRDQLLDVLIDERFVPLRAELGRAFADSDAEPAEALRAFAEGLVAVAERHPWFATLWVREVISEGGLLRQRIAERFGDANKKASIARIAQWQKEGKLNPHLEPSLLFVSVFGLTVLPLAVSYTWAEESGGCAPRRDLIARHAVALLMNGVGPG
;
A
#
# COMPACT_ATOMS: atom_id res chain seq x y z
N MET A 1 5.37 76.46 -53.74
CA MET A 1 4.64 77.65 -53.27
C MET A 1 4.23 77.38 -51.82
N THR A 2 4.89 78.05 -51.01
CA THR A 2 4.49 78.90 -49.86
C THR A 2 3.87 78.13 -48.68
N LYS A 3 4.69 77.96 -47.62
CA LYS A 3 4.69 78.66 -46.34
C LYS A 3 3.35 78.56 -45.59
N ASP A 4 3.31 78.06 -44.39
CA ASP A 4 3.55 78.96 -43.24
C ASP A 4 3.90 78.22 -41.96
N VAL A 5 4.77 78.84 -41.28
CA VAL A 5 5.35 78.48 -39.93
C VAL A 5 4.46 79.12 -38.86
N THR A 6 4.08 78.40 -37.82
CA THR A 6 3.71 79.06 -36.57
C THR A 6 4.24 78.28 -35.41
N ASP A 7 4.95 78.99 -34.59
CA ASP A 7 5.82 78.71 -33.48
C ASP A 7 5.02 78.21 -32.26
N PRO A 8 5.66 77.36 -31.40
CA PRO A 8 5.04 76.81 -30.21
C PRO A 8 5.57 77.58 -28.96
N SER A 9 4.72 78.10 -28.19
CA SER A 9 5.01 78.40 -26.79
C SER A 9 3.75 78.37 -25.94
N GLU A 10 3.95 77.89 -24.75
CA GLU A 10 3.05 77.92 -23.61
C GLU A 10 2.01 76.82 -23.44
N TYR A 11 2.45 75.73 -22.83
CA TYR A 11 1.61 75.09 -21.82
C TYR A 11 2.51 74.54 -20.70
N SER A 12 2.50 75.20 -19.56
CA SER A 12 3.00 74.71 -18.28
C SER A 12 2.13 73.58 -17.77
N VAL A 13 2.73 72.39 -17.60
CA VAL A 13 2.06 71.24 -16.97
C VAL A 13 2.47 71.21 -15.47
N PRO A 14 1.53 71.10 -14.55
CA PRO A 14 1.88 71.00 -13.11
C PRO A 14 2.51 69.65 -12.82
N SER A 15 3.62 69.66 -12.13
CA SER A 15 4.34 68.52 -11.57
C SER A 15 3.48 67.81 -10.51
N ALA A 16 2.84 66.72 -10.89
CA ALA A 16 2.24 65.81 -9.93
C ALA A 16 3.27 64.78 -9.50
N SER A 17 3.69 64.90 -8.25
CA SER A 17 4.53 63.91 -7.55
C SER A 17 3.79 62.56 -7.46
N VAL A 18 4.19 61.60 -8.29
CA VAL A 18 3.71 60.22 -8.18
C VAL A 18 4.46 59.51 -7.10
N GLU A 19 3.81 59.25 -5.99
CA GLU A 19 4.31 58.31 -4.96
C GLU A 19 4.52 56.91 -5.56
N PRO A 20 5.60 56.22 -5.25
CA PRO A 20 5.78 54.82 -5.71
C PRO A 20 4.74 53.92 -5.07
N PRO A 21 4.21 52.92 -5.82
CA PRO A 21 3.23 51.99 -5.28
C PRO A 21 3.83 51.16 -4.15
N LYS A 22 3.16 51.14 -3.01
CA LYS A 22 3.46 50.29 -1.86
C LYS A 22 3.59 48.85 -2.33
N ALA A 23 4.75 48.24 -2.06
CA ALA A 23 5.02 46.82 -2.34
C ALA A 23 3.87 45.94 -1.81
N GLY A 24 3.12 45.37 -2.72
CA GLY A 24 2.06 44.42 -2.40
C GLY A 24 2.62 43.23 -1.64
N ARG A 25 2.01 42.91 -0.51
CA ARG A 25 2.25 41.68 0.24
C ARG A 25 2.19 40.51 -0.73
N ARG A 26 3.28 39.72 -0.81
CA ARG A 26 3.28 38.44 -1.53
C ARG A 26 2.11 37.62 -1.04
N PRO A 27 1.33 37.02 -1.96
CA PRO A 27 0.25 36.11 -1.55
C PRO A 27 0.84 35.05 -0.66
N GLY A 28 0.27 34.90 0.54
CA GLY A 28 0.60 33.84 1.44
C GLY A 28 0.37 32.50 0.74
N ARG A 29 1.29 31.56 0.95
CA ARG A 29 1.20 30.16 0.55
C ARG A 29 -0.24 29.68 0.80
N PRO A 30 -0.91 29.02 -0.18
CA PRO A 30 -2.22 28.47 0.06
C PRO A 30 -2.16 27.53 1.24
N SER A 31 -2.87 27.85 2.31
CA SER A 31 -2.99 26.99 3.46
C SER A 31 -3.85 25.80 3.10
N GLY A 32 -3.26 24.60 3.18
CA GLY A 32 -3.94 23.40 3.57
C GLY A 32 -5.17 22.98 2.82
N ALA A 33 -5.01 22.37 1.65
CA ALA A 33 -5.95 21.35 1.22
C ALA A 33 -5.42 19.98 1.72
N GLN A 34 -6.16 19.36 2.64
CA GLN A 34 -6.31 17.92 2.87
C GLN A 34 -5.08 17.03 2.55
N HIS A 35 -3.96 17.27 3.19
CA HIS A 35 -2.90 16.28 3.30
C HIS A 35 -3.03 15.74 4.72
N GLY A 36 -3.42 14.46 4.84
CA GLY A 36 -3.24 13.69 6.05
C GLY A 36 -1.86 13.97 6.64
N GLU A 37 -1.66 13.74 7.94
CA GLU A 37 -0.40 14.09 8.59
C GLU A 37 0.79 13.72 7.68
N PRO A 38 1.77 14.61 7.47
CA PRO A 38 2.89 14.40 6.53
C PRO A 38 3.59 13.04 6.73
N ARG A 39 3.57 12.55 7.97
CA ARG A 39 4.14 11.26 8.34
C ARG A 39 3.36 10.09 7.73
N ALA A 40 2.03 10.13 7.73
CA ALA A 40 1.20 9.09 7.13
C ALA A 40 1.38 9.03 5.62
N LEU A 41 1.43 10.20 4.96
CA LEU A 41 1.74 10.28 3.52
C LEU A 41 3.08 9.63 3.19
N LEU A 42 4.12 9.87 3.99
CA LEU A 42 5.44 9.25 3.77
C LEU A 42 5.41 7.74 3.89
N LEU A 43 4.63 7.19 4.83
CA LEU A 43 4.44 5.75 4.98
C LEU A 43 3.73 5.15 3.75
N ASP A 44 2.68 5.80 3.27
CA ASP A 44 1.90 5.33 2.13
C ASP A 44 2.72 5.39 0.82
N VAL A 45 3.47 6.47 0.61
CA VAL A 45 4.42 6.60 -0.51
C VAL A 45 5.53 5.54 -0.44
N ALA A 46 6.07 5.28 0.76
CA ALA A 46 7.08 4.25 0.93
C ALA A 46 6.57 2.86 0.54
N LEU A 47 5.35 2.50 0.93
CA LEU A 47 4.72 1.22 0.56
C LEU A 47 4.58 1.05 -0.96
N VAL A 48 4.15 2.12 -1.66
CA VAL A 48 4.05 2.11 -3.12
C VAL A 48 5.42 1.91 -3.77
N LEU A 49 6.45 2.62 -3.30
CA LEU A 49 7.81 2.49 -3.82
C LEU A 49 8.39 1.10 -3.51
N PHE A 50 8.18 0.58 -2.31
CA PHE A 50 8.62 -0.77 -1.92
C PHE A 50 7.98 -1.85 -2.80
N ALA A 51 6.68 -1.73 -3.10
CA ALA A 51 6.01 -2.63 -4.02
C ALA A 51 6.58 -2.55 -5.45
N ARG A 52 6.86 -1.33 -5.94
CA ARG A 52 7.30 -1.09 -7.31
C ARG A 52 8.75 -1.51 -7.57
N GLN A 53 9.68 -1.17 -6.67
CA GLN A 53 11.10 -1.36 -6.90
C GLN A 53 11.84 -2.18 -5.82
N GLY A 54 11.16 -2.56 -4.73
CA GLY A 54 11.75 -3.30 -3.61
C GLY A 54 12.25 -2.39 -2.48
N ILE A 55 12.36 -2.96 -1.29
CA ILE A 55 12.77 -2.22 -0.08
C ILE A 55 14.25 -1.81 -0.19
N MET A 56 15.11 -2.71 -0.64
CA MET A 56 16.55 -2.47 -0.72
C MET A 56 16.92 -1.34 -1.67
N GLU A 57 16.20 -1.23 -2.80
CA GLU A 57 16.43 -0.23 -3.84
C GLU A 57 15.77 1.12 -3.51
N THR A 58 14.92 1.19 -2.49
CA THR A 58 14.21 2.41 -2.12
C THR A 58 14.98 3.21 -1.09
N THR A 59 15.38 4.42 -1.45
CA THR A 59 16.08 5.36 -0.55
C THR A 59 15.10 6.34 0.09
N LEU A 60 15.45 6.91 1.26
CA LEU A 60 14.68 7.99 1.89
C LEU A 60 14.55 9.21 0.97
N GLY A 61 15.57 9.48 0.16
CA GLY A 61 15.54 10.55 -0.85
C GLY A 61 14.55 10.28 -1.98
N ALA A 62 14.39 9.02 -2.41
CA ALA A 62 13.36 8.64 -3.39
C ALA A 62 11.95 8.84 -2.82
N ILE A 63 11.74 8.47 -1.55
CA ILE A 63 10.47 8.70 -0.85
C ILE A 63 10.17 10.20 -0.74
N ALA A 64 11.16 11.02 -0.38
CA ALA A 64 11.00 12.48 -0.31
C ALA A 64 10.54 13.06 -1.65
N ARG A 65 11.20 12.67 -2.74
CA ARG A 65 10.90 13.13 -4.09
C ARG A 65 9.49 12.72 -4.53
N GLU A 66 9.10 11.47 -4.32
CA GLU A 66 7.77 10.95 -4.70
C GLU A 66 6.66 11.60 -3.86
N ALA A 67 6.93 11.87 -2.58
CA ALA A 67 5.98 12.55 -1.68
C ALA A 67 5.93 14.07 -1.90
N GLY A 68 6.79 14.65 -2.74
CA GLY A 68 6.85 16.09 -2.95
C GLY A 68 7.33 16.90 -1.75
N VAL A 69 8.15 16.30 -0.88
CA VAL A 69 8.69 16.93 0.33
C VAL A 69 10.22 17.04 0.29
N THR A 70 10.80 17.81 1.21
CA THR A 70 12.26 17.89 1.33
C THR A 70 12.83 16.62 1.99
N PRO A 71 14.05 16.18 1.62
CA PRO A 71 14.74 15.10 2.32
C PRO A 71 14.86 15.33 3.84
N ALA A 72 15.04 16.57 4.27
CA ALA A 72 15.09 16.94 5.68
C ALA A 72 13.80 16.59 6.43
N MET A 73 12.63 16.71 5.78
CA MET A 73 11.35 16.34 6.37
C MET A 73 11.26 14.82 6.56
N VAL A 74 11.72 14.01 5.60
CA VAL A 74 11.73 12.54 5.75
C VAL A 74 12.68 12.15 6.89
N HIS A 75 13.89 12.75 6.96
CA HIS A 75 14.85 12.50 8.04
C HIS A 75 14.37 12.98 9.42
N TYR A 76 13.47 13.95 9.47
CA TYR A 76 12.84 14.38 10.72
C TYR A 76 11.95 13.27 11.31
N TYR A 77 11.18 12.57 10.47
CA TYR A 77 10.30 11.47 10.90
C TYR A 77 11.00 10.13 10.98
N PHE A 78 11.91 9.84 10.04
CA PHE A 78 12.56 8.55 9.89
C PHE A 78 14.05 8.74 9.63
N LYS A 79 14.88 8.48 10.63
CA LYS A 79 16.33 8.67 10.54
C LYS A 79 16.99 7.68 9.58
N THR A 80 16.43 6.46 9.51
CA THR A 80 16.92 5.38 8.67
C THR A 80 15.78 4.68 7.95
N ARG A 81 16.10 3.98 6.86
CA ARG A 81 15.16 3.10 6.16
C ARG A 81 14.64 1.98 7.07
N ASP A 82 15.50 1.43 7.91
CA ASP A 82 15.14 0.36 8.84
C ASP A 82 14.11 0.86 9.86
N GLN A 83 14.30 2.06 10.41
CA GLN A 83 13.30 2.66 11.28
C GLN A 83 11.96 2.90 10.56
N LEU A 84 11.99 3.37 9.31
CA LEU A 84 10.79 3.53 8.50
C LEU A 84 10.09 2.17 8.31
N LEU A 85 10.84 1.10 8.01
CA LEU A 85 10.29 -0.23 7.83
C LEU A 85 9.66 -0.77 9.13
N ASP A 86 10.30 -0.58 10.27
CA ASP A 86 9.76 -1.00 11.57
C ASP A 86 8.42 -0.28 11.87
N VAL A 87 8.36 1.02 11.61
CA VAL A 87 7.13 1.81 11.76
C VAL A 87 6.04 1.34 10.78
N LEU A 88 6.40 1.03 9.54
CA LEU A 88 5.46 0.48 8.55
C LEU A 88 4.88 -0.86 9.01
N ILE A 89 5.72 -1.72 9.58
CA ILE A 89 5.25 -3.00 10.12
C ILE A 89 4.23 -2.74 11.23
N ASP A 90 4.52 -1.85 12.17
CA ASP A 90 3.63 -1.56 13.28
C ASP A 90 2.31 -0.91 12.86
N GLU A 91 2.36 0.07 11.98
CA GLU A 91 1.20 0.91 11.68
C GLU A 91 0.38 0.44 10.49
N ARG A 92 0.94 -0.41 9.62
CA ARG A 92 0.24 -0.90 8.42
C ARG A 92 0.07 -2.42 8.43
N PHE A 93 1.13 -3.19 8.72
CA PHE A 93 1.04 -4.66 8.66
C PHE A 93 0.39 -5.28 9.90
N VAL A 94 0.65 -4.77 11.11
CA VAL A 94 0.02 -5.28 12.33
C VAL A 94 -1.51 -5.20 12.28
N PRO A 95 -2.13 -4.08 11.91
CA PRO A 95 -3.58 -3.99 11.76
C PRO A 95 -4.14 -4.93 10.70
N LEU A 96 -3.50 -5.04 9.53
CA LEU A 96 -3.91 -5.96 8.47
C LEU A 96 -3.84 -7.42 8.93
N ARG A 97 -2.76 -7.78 9.63
CA ARG A 97 -2.62 -9.12 10.18
C ARG A 97 -3.71 -9.44 11.21
N ALA A 98 -4.02 -8.48 12.09
CA ALA A 98 -5.08 -8.64 13.08
C ALA A 98 -6.46 -8.78 12.42
N GLU A 99 -6.71 -8.02 11.36
CA GLU A 99 -7.92 -8.12 10.55
C GLU A 99 -8.07 -9.50 9.92
N LEU A 100 -7.04 -9.98 9.23
CA LEU A 100 -7.03 -11.30 8.59
C LEU A 100 -7.10 -12.44 9.60
N GLY A 101 -6.46 -12.28 10.76
CA GLY A 101 -6.45 -13.27 11.83
C GLY A 101 -7.82 -13.50 12.47
N ARG A 102 -8.75 -12.55 12.37
CA ARG A 102 -10.11 -12.71 12.91
C ARG A 102 -10.87 -13.89 12.33
N ALA A 103 -10.59 -14.26 11.08
CA ALA A 103 -11.19 -15.43 10.46
C ALA A 103 -10.92 -16.75 11.22
N PHE A 104 -9.85 -16.81 12.01
CA PHE A 104 -9.45 -17.98 12.80
C PHE A 104 -9.59 -17.78 14.31
N ALA A 105 -10.09 -16.61 14.74
CA ALA A 105 -10.18 -16.28 16.17
C ALA A 105 -11.38 -16.94 16.85
N ASP A 106 -12.44 -17.21 16.10
CA ASP A 106 -13.63 -17.87 16.61
C ASP A 106 -13.35 -19.37 16.79
N SER A 107 -13.49 -19.85 18.05
CA SER A 107 -13.28 -21.24 18.41
C SER A 107 -14.32 -22.17 17.80
N ASP A 108 -15.51 -21.67 17.51
CA ASP A 108 -16.65 -22.44 17.02
C ASP A 108 -16.84 -22.32 15.49
N ALA A 109 -16.00 -21.53 14.82
CA ALA A 109 -16.06 -21.35 13.38
C ALA A 109 -15.88 -22.69 12.64
N GLU A 110 -16.74 -22.94 11.68
CA GLU A 110 -16.55 -24.05 10.74
C GLU A 110 -15.33 -23.77 9.84
N PRO A 111 -14.46 -24.78 9.62
CA PRO A 111 -13.24 -24.60 8.85
C PRO A 111 -13.43 -23.97 7.47
N ALA A 112 -14.48 -24.40 6.78
CA ALA A 112 -14.82 -23.89 5.45
C ALA A 112 -15.16 -22.39 5.47
N GLU A 113 -15.88 -21.94 6.49
CA GLU A 113 -16.22 -20.52 6.67
C GLU A 113 -15.00 -19.68 7.06
N ALA A 114 -14.15 -20.18 7.95
CA ALA A 114 -12.92 -19.51 8.34
C ALA A 114 -11.97 -19.33 7.14
N LEU A 115 -11.80 -20.37 6.31
CA LEU A 115 -10.97 -20.31 5.12
C LEU A 115 -11.56 -19.39 4.04
N ARG A 116 -12.87 -19.40 3.87
CA ARG A 116 -13.60 -18.48 2.98
C ARG A 116 -13.37 -17.04 3.42
N ALA A 117 -13.65 -16.73 4.69
CA ALA A 117 -13.49 -15.39 5.26
C ALA A 117 -12.04 -14.90 5.14
N PHE A 118 -11.07 -15.80 5.32
CA PHE A 118 -9.67 -15.47 5.14
C PHE A 118 -9.31 -15.15 3.67
N ALA A 119 -9.76 -15.97 2.72
CA ALA A 119 -9.54 -15.74 1.30
C ALA A 119 -10.19 -14.43 0.80
N GLU A 120 -11.44 -14.20 1.18
CA GLU A 120 -12.16 -12.95 0.88
C GLU A 120 -11.49 -11.74 1.54
N GLY A 121 -11.03 -11.89 2.78
CA GLY A 121 -10.28 -10.87 3.50
C GLY A 121 -8.98 -10.47 2.80
N LEU A 122 -8.22 -11.44 2.26
CA LEU A 122 -7.01 -11.16 1.48
C LEU A 122 -7.31 -10.36 0.21
N VAL A 123 -8.37 -10.70 -0.50
CA VAL A 123 -8.79 -9.95 -1.69
C VAL A 123 -9.25 -8.55 -1.31
N ALA A 124 -10.04 -8.40 -0.26
CA ALA A 124 -10.50 -7.11 0.24
C ALA A 124 -9.33 -6.21 0.70
N VAL A 125 -8.30 -6.79 1.35
CA VAL A 125 -7.07 -6.07 1.70
C VAL A 125 -6.34 -5.59 0.45
N ALA A 126 -6.20 -6.43 -0.57
CA ALA A 126 -5.55 -6.05 -1.83
C ALA A 126 -6.35 -4.99 -2.63
N GLU A 127 -7.67 -4.95 -2.47
CA GLU A 127 -8.52 -3.90 -3.05
C GLU A 127 -8.31 -2.55 -2.39
N ARG A 128 -8.26 -2.52 -1.07
CA ARG A 128 -8.01 -1.28 -0.30
C ARG A 128 -6.56 -0.82 -0.41
N HIS A 129 -5.64 -1.75 -0.61
CA HIS A 129 -4.19 -1.52 -0.61
C HIS A 129 -3.55 -2.10 -1.88
N PRO A 130 -3.56 -1.38 -3.02
CA PRO A 130 -3.02 -1.88 -4.30
C PRO A 130 -1.56 -2.35 -4.25
N TRP A 131 -0.77 -1.81 -3.32
CA TRP A 131 0.62 -2.21 -3.09
C TRP A 131 0.75 -3.60 -2.45
N PHE A 132 -0.31 -4.10 -1.78
CA PHE A 132 -0.22 -5.27 -0.91
C PHE A 132 0.22 -6.54 -1.64
N ALA A 133 -0.46 -6.92 -2.71
CA ALA A 133 -0.17 -8.17 -3.41
C ALA A 133 1.24 -8.20 -4.01
N THR A 134 1.64 -7.13 -4.68
CA THR A 134 2.96 -7.01 -5.30
C THR A 134 4.08 -7.01 -4.25
N LEU A 135 3.90 -6.23 -3.17
CA LEU A 135 4.87 -6.18 -2.08
C LEU A 135 4.99 -7.53 -1.37
N TRP A 136 3.86 -8.23 -1.16
CA TRP A 136 3.85 -9.54 -0.52
C TRP A 136 4.63 -10.57 -1.33
N VAL A 137 4.39 -10.66 -2.64
CA VAL A 137 5.12 -11.57 -3.51
C VAL A 137 6.61 -11.25 -3.53
N ARG A 138 6.97 -9.98 -3.66
CA ARG A 138 8.36 -9.54 -3.75
C ARG A 138 9.14 -9.74 -2.45
N GLU A 139 8.55 -9.41 -1.31
CA GLU A 139 9.28 -9.23 -0.06
C GLU A 139 8.99 -10.31 0.98
N VAL A 140 7.92 -11.08 0.82
CA VAL A 140 7.53 -12.13 1.78
C VAL A 140 7.69 -13.51 1.19
N ILE A 141 7.32 -13.73 -0.06
CA ILE A 141 7.45 -15.04 -0.72
C ILE A 141 8.88 -15.25 -1.23
N SER A 142 9.52 -14.23 -1.78
CA SER A 142 10.88 -14.33 -2.34
C SER A 142 11.93 -14.60 -1.26
N GLU A 143 12.95 -15.37 -1.60
CA GLU A 143 14.10 -15.58 -0.72
C GLU A 143 14.84 -14.27 -0.46
N GLY A 144 15.24 -14.05 0.80
CA GLY A 144 15.99 -12.84 1.19
C GLY A 144 15.17 -11.56 1.33
N GLY A 145 13.84 -11.63 1.22
CA GLY A 145 12.97 -10.46 1.43
C GLY A 145 13.12 -9.88 2.82
N LEU A 146 13.48 -8.60 2.90
CA LEU A 146 13.74 -7.91 4.17
C LEU A 146 12.49 -7.81 5.04
N LEU A 147 11.32 -7.62 4.42
CA LEU A 147 10.04 -7.57 5.12
C LEU A 147 9.73 -8.91 5.81
N ARG A 148 9.98 -10.04 5.13
CA ARG A 148 9.79 -11.38 5.73
C ARG A 148 10.65 -11.56 6.97
N GLN A 149 11.92 -11.19 6.87
CA GLN A 149 12.85 -11.29 7.99
C GLN A 149 12.37 -10.45 9.18
N ARG A 150 12.02 -9.20 8.97
CA ARG A 150 11.54 -8.29 10.02
C ARG A 150 10.22 -8.74 10.65
N ILE A 151 9.30 -9.26 9.84
CA ILE A 151 8.04 -9.83 10.33
C ILE A 151 8.33 -11.05 11.22
N ALA A 152 9.24 -11.94 10.81
CA ALA A 152 9.61 -13.11 11.57
C ALA A 152 10.29 -12.74 12.91
N GLU A 153 11.22 -11.80 12.89
CA GLU A 153 11.90 -11.28 14.10
C GLU A 153 10.90 -10.67 15.09
N ARG A 154 9.91 -9.90 14.58
CA ARG A 154 8.97 -9.16 15.42
C ARG A 154 7.86 -10.01 16.02
N PHE A 155 7.32 -10.94 15.26
CA PHE A 155 6.15 -11.73 15.68
C PHE A 155 6.50 -13.16 16.07
N GLY A 156 7.68 -13.64 15.73
CA GLY A 156 8.07 -15.01 15.93
C GLY A 156 7.11 -16.01 15.27
N ASP A 157 7.19 -17.26 15.69
CA ASP A 157 6.39 -18.35 15.13
C ASP A 157 5.10 -18.65 15.91
N ALA A 158 4.83 -17.98 17.03
CA ALA A 158 3.74 -18.36 17.94
C ALA A 158 2.37 -18.39 17.23
N ASN A 159 2.02 -17.33 16.48
CA ASN A 159 0.74 -17.26 15.79
C ASN A 159 0.64 -18.26 14.63
N LYS A 160 1.75 -18.50 13.93
CA LYS A 160 1.82 -19.51 12.87
C LYS A 160 1.59 -20.90 13.46
N LYS A 161 2.26 -21.22 14.58
CA LYS A 161 2.06 -22.48 15.29
C LYS A 161 0.64 -22.66 15.78
N ALA A 162 0.02 -21.62 16.34
CA ALA A 162 -1.39 -21.65 16.78
C ALA A 162 -2.35 -21.92 15.62
N SER A 163 -2.16 -21.26 14.48
CA SER A 163 -2.98 -21.48 13.28
C SER A 163 -2.81 -22.89 12.71
N ILE A 164 -1.59 -23.41 12.64
CA ILE A 164 -1.31 -24.80 12.22
C ILE A 164 -1.97 -25.80 13.19
N ALA A 165 -1.83 -25.57 14.50
CA ALA A 165 -2.43 -26.43 15.52
C ALA A 165 -3.96 -26.44 15.41
N ARG A 166 -4.59 -25.29 15.09
CA ARG A 166 -6.05 -25.20 14.87
C ARG A 166 -6.48 -26.01 13.65
N ILE A 167 -5.76 -25.93 12.54
CA ILE A 167 -6.04 -26.74 11.35
C ILE A 167 -5.92 -28.23 11.65
N ALA A 168 -4.83 -28.63 12.34
CA ALA A 168 -4.64 -30.01 12.74
C ALA A 168 -5.74 -30.52 13.70
N GLN A 169 -6.30 -29.64 14.53
CA GLN A 169 -7.43 -29.97 15.40
C GLN A 169 -8.70 -30.23 14.57
N TRP A 170 -9.01 -29.39 13.60
CA TRP A 170 -10.14 -29.61 12.69
C TRP A 170 -10.05 -30.91 11.88
N GLN A 171 -8.83 -31.31 11.51
CA GLN A 171 -8.61 -32.62 10.88
C GLN A 171 -8.92 -33.76 11.82
N LYS A 172 -8.48 -33.70 13.09
CA LYS A 172 -8.81 -34.70 14.12
C LYS A 172 -10.30 -34.79 14.41
N GLU A 173 -11.02 -33.68 14.29
CA GLU A 173 -12.48 -33.59 14.44
C GLU A 173 -13.23 -34.08 13.19
N GLY A 174 -12.53 -34.50 12.13
CA GLY A 174 -13.14 -34.92 10.87
C GLY A 174 -13.79 -33.77 10.08
N LYS A 175 -13.49 -32.52 10.42
CA LYS A 175 -14.05 -31.34 9.76
C LYS A 175 -13.26 -30.88 8.55
N LEU A 176 -12.02 -31.32 8.40
CA LEU A 176 -11.14 -31.07 7.26
C LEU A 176 -10.57 -32.38 6.72
N ASN A 177 -10.27 -32.35 5.42
CA ASN A 177 -9.61 -33.45 4.75
C ASN A 177 -8.30 -33.80 5.46
N PRO A 178 -8.14 -35.05 5.96
CA PRO A 178 -6.97 -35.49 6.72
C PRO A 178 -5.68 -35.55 5.87
N HIS A 179 -5.79 -35.55 4.54
CA HIS A 179 -4.66 -35.58 3.62
C HIS A 179 -4.05 -34.19 3.35
N LEU A 180 -4.66 -33.12 3.83
CA LEU A 180 -4.08 -31.78 3.71
C LEU A 180 -2.93 -31.63 4.73
N GLU A 181 -1.83 -31.04 4.25
CA GLU A 181 -0.73 -30.63 5.13
C GLU A 181 -1.09 -29.27 5.78
N PRO A 182 -1.27 -29.20 7.11
CA PRO A 182 -1.71 -27.97 7.78
C PRO A 182 -0.79 -26.78 7.54
N SER A 183 0.51 -27.02 7.43
CA SER A 183 1.51 -25.97 7.23
C SER A 183 1.43 -25.34 5.82
N LEU A 184 0.91 -26.07 4.83
CA LEU A 184 0.77 -25.61 3.45
C LEU A 184 -0.57 -24.93 3.16
N LEU A 185 -1.57 -25.11 4.01
CA LEU A 185 -2.91 -24.57 3.72
C LEU A 185 -2.90 -23.04 3.56
N PHE A 186 -2.19 -22.33 4.42
CA PHE A 186 -2.05 -20.88 4.29
C PHE A 186 -1.30 -20.48 3.01
N VAL A 187 -0.25 -21.21 2.66
CA VAL A 187 0.49 -20.98 1.40
C VAL A 187 -0.42 -21.18 0.20
N SER A 188 -1.27 -22.20 0.23
CA SER A 188 -2.26 -22.47 -0.82
C SER A 188 -3.27 -21.33 -0.95
N VAL A 189 -3.84 -20.85 0.16
CA VAL A 189 -4.78 -19.72 0.13
C VAL A 189 -4.11 -18.46 -0.42
N PHE A 190 -2.88 -18.13 0.00
CA PHE A 190 -2.12 -17.01 -0.56
C PHE A 190 -1.82 -17.21 -2.05
N GLY A 191 -1.44 -18.41 -2.47
CA GLY A 191 -1.18 -18.73 -3.87
C GLY A 191 -2.43 -18.59 -4.75
N LEU A 192 -3.60 -18.94 -4.23
CA LEU A 192 -4.87 -18.84 -4.96
C LEU A 192 -5.46 -17.43 -4.97
N THR A 193 -5.03 -16.54 -4.09
CA THR A 193 -5.59 -15.19 -3.96
C THR A 193 -4.57 -14.10 -4.29
N VAL A 194 -3.49 -14.01 -3.53
CA VAL A 194 -2.52 -12.90 -3.63
C VAL A 194 -1.68 -12.99 -4.89
N LEU A 195 -1.27 -14.20 -5.29
CA LEU A 195 -0.46 -14.36 -6.51
C LEU A 195 -1.22 -13.95 -7.79
N PRO A 196 -2.46 -14.41 -8.05
CA PRO A 196 -3.24 -13.91 -9.17
C PRO A 196 -3.46 -12.40 -9.16
N LEU A 197 -3.66 -11.81 -7.98
CA LEU A 197 -3.78 -10.35 -7.84
C LEU A 197 -2.49 -9.62 -8.20
N ALA A 198 -1.33 -10.13 -7.78
CA ALA A 198 -0.04 -9.52 -8.06
C ALA A 198 0.32 -9.54 -9.56
N VAL A 199 -0.07 -10.62 -10.27
CA VAL A 199 0.25 -10.79 -11.70
C VAL A 199 -0.85 -10.31 -12.64
N SER A 200 -2.04 -9.98 -12.12
CA SER A 200 -3.20 -9.63 -12.96
C SER A 200 -2.96 -8.43 -13.88
N TYR A 201 -2.17 -7.47 -13.45
CA TYR A 201 -1.83 -6.30 -14.28
C TYR A 201 -0.93 -6.69 -15.46
N THR A 202 0.11 -7.50 -15.21
CA THR A 202 1.04 -7.98 -16.24
C THR A 202 0.31 -8.84 -17.28
N TRP A 203 -0.56 -9.74 -16.84
CA TRP A 203 -1.35 -10.57 -17.75
C TRP A 203 -2.34 -9.78 -18.60
N ALA A 204 -2.92 -8.70 -18.05
CA ALA A 204 -3.80 -7.83 -18.82
C ALA A 204 -3.04 -7.11 -19.94
N GLU A 205 -1.85 -6.63 -19.67
CA GLU A 205 -0.98 -5.98 -20.66
C GLU A 205 -0.54 -6.94 -21.77
N GLU A 206 -0.09 -8.14 -21.38
CA GLU A 206 0.42 -9.16 -22.31
C GLU A 206 -0.66 -9.79 -23.19
N SER A 207 -1.87 -9.97 -22.63
CA SER A 207 -2.97 -10.67 -23.31
C SER A 207 -3.88 -9.74 -24.10
N GLY A 208 -3.66 -8.43 -24.07
CA GLY A 208 -4.56 -7.43 -24.70
C GLY A 208 -5.97 -7.46 -24.11
N GLY A 209 -6.13 -8.09 -22.93
CA GLY A 209 -7.39 -8.34 -22.25
C GLY A 209 -7.54 -7.50 -20.98
N CYS A 210 -8.73 -7.56 -20.41
CA CYS A 210 -9.00 -6.97 -19.10
C CYS A 210 -8.40 -7.84 -18.00
N ALA A 211 -7.75 -7.22 -17.02
CA ALA A 211 -7.34 -7.92 -15.80
C ALA A 211 -8.52 -8.68 -15.18
N PRO A 212 -8.32 -9.91 -14.68
CA PRO A 212 -9.39 -10.65 -14.02
C PRO A 212 -9.99 -9.80 -12.90
N ARG A 213 -11.31 -9.72 -12.88
CA ARG A 213 -12.00 -9.01 -11.81
C ARG A 213 -11.66 -9.66 -10.46
N ARG A 214 -11.39 -8.86 -9.47
CA ARG A 214 -10.95 -9.32 -8.14
C ARG A 214 -11.97 -10.23 -7.46
N ASP A 215 -13.26 -9.95 -7.65
CA ASP A 215 -14.34 -10.82 -7.17
C ASP A 215 -14.34 -12.22 -7.82
N LEU A 216 -13.87 -12.32 -9.07
CA LEU A 216 -13.67 -13.62 -9.73
C LEU A 216 -12.52 -14.40 -9.10
N ILE A 217 -11.43 -13.73 -8.74
CA ILE A 217 -10.29 -14.37 -8.06
C ILE A 217 -10.73 -14.93 -6.71
N ALA A 218 -11.46 -14.15 -5.90
CA ALA A 218 -11.99 -14.61 -4.62
C ALA A 218 -12.90 -15.84 -4.78
N ARG A 219 -13.87 -15.76 -5.68
CA ARG A 219 -14.80 -16.88 -5.94
C ARG A 219 -14.09 -18.14 -6.45
N HIS A 220 -13.14 -17.96 -7.35
CA HIS A 220 -12.34 -19.07 -7.88
C HIS A 220 -11.52 -19.75 -6.77
N ALA A 221 -10.80 -18.96 -5.96
CA ALA A 221 -10.03 -19.47 -4.83
C ALA A 221 -10.90 -20.23 -3.83
N VAL A 222 -12.06 -19.67 -3.46
CA VAL A 222 -13.02 -20.31 -2.57
C VAL A 222 -13.55 -21.60 -3.17
N ALA A 223 -13.94 -21.62 -4.45
CA ALA A 223 -14.45 -22.81 -5.11
C ALA A 223 -13.42 -23.95 -5.13
N LEU A 224 -12.15 -23.65 -5.44
CA LEU A 224 -11.07 -24.64 -5.40
C LEU A 224 -10.81 -25.14 -3.96
N LEU A 225 -10.78 -24.24 -2.99
CA LEU A 225 -10.54 -24.59 -1.60
C LEU A 225 -11.67 -25.48 -1.06
N MET A 226 -12.94 -25.12 -1.29
CA MET A 226 -14.07 -25.85 -0.74
C MET A 226 -14.20 -27.29 -1.30
N ASN A 227 -13.85 -27.49 -2.56
CA ASN A 227 -13.87 -28.83 -3.18
C ASN A 227 -12.67 -29.70 -2.78
N GLY A 228 -11.57 -29.11 -2.28
CA GLY A 228 -10.39 -29.85 -1.85
C GLY A 228 -10.19 -29.92 -0.33
N VAL A 229 -10.86 -29.08 0.44
CA VAL A 229 -10.66 -28.91 1.91
C VAL A 229 -11.74 -29.65 2.71
N GLY A 230 -12.88 -29.96 2.11
CA GLY A 230 -13.97 -30.67 2.76
C GLY A 230 -13.57 -32.04 3.30
N PRO A 231 -14.38 -32.63 4.17
CA PRO A 231 -14.17 -34.01 4.62
C PRO A 231 -14.17 -34.96 3.42
N GLY A 232 -13.19 -35.87 3.36
CA GLY A 232 -13.07 -36.85 2.32
C GLY A 232 -14.11 -37.99 2.44
#